data_1767dbc111a33735b36544996ed6b229
#
_entry.id   1767dbc111a33735b36544996ed6b229
#
_cell.length_a   1.000
_cell.length_b   1.000
_cell.length_c   1.000
_cell.angle_alpha   90.00
_cell.angle_beta   90.00
_cell.angle_gamma   90.00
#
_symmetry.space_group_name_H-M   'P 1'
#
loop_
_entity.id
_entity.type
_entity.pdbx_description
1 polymer ?
#
loop_
_entity_poly.entity_id
_entity_poly.type
_entity_poly.pdbx_seq_one_letter_code
_entity_poly.pdbx_strand_id
1 'polypeptide(L)'
;MANEQTRLKILQVSIELFYEKGYDAVGVQEIADKCELTKPALYYHFKNKSGILEGIMQQYIDPVVVKLREVVNNSSSFEDSLHNFAYCYVSEGCENLHLYLMLMTMQYSPPMSEFNNAFIHHCTEINNIVKSIFINARGLLGNMNGRENQFATTFLGMIGFHMYEYHSEKEPKMNKSAVDMIIHQFLHGIYS
;
A
#
# COMPACT_ATOMS: atom_id res chain seq x y z
N MET A 1 1.78 23.78 14.93
CA MET A 1 1.75 22.60 15.83
C MET A 1 0.31 22.14 16.09
N ALA A 2 -0.58 22.89 16.76
CA ALA A 2 -1.96 22.44 17.02
C ALA A 2 -2.78 22.12 15.74
N ASN A 3 -2.64 22.93 14.69
CA ASN A 3 -3.33 22.73 13.39
C ASN A 3 -2.90 21.43 12.70
N GLU A 4 -1.62 21.11 12.73
CA GLU A 4 -1.08 19.87 12.13
C GLU A 4 -1.49 18.62 12.92
N GLN A 5 -1.49 18.69 14.24
CA GLN A 5 -1.99 17.59 15.09
C GLN A 5 -3.46 17.28 14.82
N THR A 6 -4.30 18.33 14.67
CA THR A 6 -5.71 18.16 14.32
C THR A 6 -5.87 17.52 12.94
N ARG A 7 -5.07 17.96 11.95
CA ARG A 7 -5.07 17.38 10.60
C ARG A 7 -4.73 15.88 10.64
N LEU A 8 -3.68 15.49 11.35
CA LEU A 8 -3.29 14.09 11.51
C LEU A 8 -4.35 13.27 12.24
N LYS A 9 -4.98 13.81 13.30
CA LYS A 9 -6.09 13.16 14.01
C LYS A 9 -7.25 12.87 13.05
N ILE A 10 -7.63 13.80 12.18
CA ILE A 10 -8.69 13.59 11.18
C ILE A 10 -8.32 12.45 10.24
N LEU A 11 -7.08 12.41 9.73
CA LEU A 11 -6.63 11.34 8.83
C LEU A 11 -6.68 9.97 9.50
N GLN A 12 -6.14 9.85 10.73
CA GLN A 12 -6.12 8.58 11.48
C GLN A 12 -7.54 8.07 11.78
N VAL A 13 -8.42 8.94 12.29
CA VAL A 13 -9.82 8.58 12.56
C VAL A 13 -10.53 8.17 11.26
N SER A 14 -10.24 8.84 10.15
CA SER A 14 -10.83 8.49 8.86
C SER A 14 -10.37 7.13 8.34
N ILE A 15 -9.09 6.79 8.51
CA ILE A 15 -8.57 5.45 8.17
C ILE A 15 -9.33 4.37 8.94
N GLU A 16 -9.48 4.51 10.25
CA GLU A 16 -10.22 3.55 11.09
C GLU A 16 -11.67 3.40 10.63
N LEU A 17 -12.38 4.51 10.42
CA LEU A 17 -13.77 4.47 9.96
C LEU A 17 -13.92 3.87 8.56
N PHE A 18 -13.01 4.21 7.63
CA PHE A 18 -13.05 3.66 6.28
C PHE A 18 -12.70 2.17 6.26
N TYR A 19 -11.79 1.72 7.12
CA TYR A 19 -11.48 0.31 7.30
C TYR A 19 -12.67 -0.46 7.86
N GLU A 20 -13.31 0.06 8.92
CA GLU A 20 -14.43 -0.63 9.60
C GLU A 20 -15.71 -0.70 8.76
N LYS A 21 -16.03 0.37 8.01
CA LYS A 21 -17.36 0.55 7.40
C LYS A 21 -17.32 0.67 5.88
N GLY A 22 -16.14 0.82 5.29
CA GLY A 22 -15.95 1.18 3.90
C GLY A 22 -16.09 2.69 3.63
N TYR A 23 -15.39 3.16 2.60
CA TYR A 23 -15.34 4.59 2.27
C TYR A 23 -16.73 5.20 2.06
N ASP A 24 -17.59 4.56 1.25
CA ASP A 24 -18.87 5.14 0.84
C ASP A 24 -19.87 5.30 2.00
N ALA A 25 -19.83 4.38 2.97
CA ALA A 25 -20.75 4.39 4.12
C ALA A 25 -20.42 5.46 5.16
N VAL A 26 -19.19 6.00 5.19
CA VAL A 26 -18.74 6.98 6.19
C VAL A 26 -19.08 8.40 5.74
N GLY A 27 -19.81 9.13 6.59
CA GLY A 27 -20.12 10.54 6.40
C GLY A 27 -19.13 11.49 7.06
N VAL A 28 -18.96 12.69 6.48
CA VAL A 28 -18.07 13.74 7.07
C VAL A 28 -18.48 14.14 8.49
N GLN A 29 -19.81 14.09 8.80
CA GLN A 29 -20.28 14.37 10.15
C GLN A 29 -19.76 13.34 11.16
N GLU A 30 -19.78 12.06 10.82
CA GLU A 30 -19.28 10.99 11.67
C GLU A 30 -17.78 11.15 11.97
N ILE A 31 -16.99 11.52 10.95
CA ILE A 31 -15.56 11.82 11.13
C ILE A 31 -15.38 12.99 12.09
N ALA A 32 -16.15 14.07 11.91
CA ALA A 32 -16.09 15.25 12.78
C ALA A 32 -16.41 14.89 14.24
N ASP A 33 -17.51 14.15 14.46
CA ASP A 33 -17.95 13.72 15.79
C ASP A 33 -16.89 12.84 16.48
N LYS A 34 -16.31 11.88 15.76
CA LYS A 34 -15.23 11.02 16.27
C LYS A 34 -13.95 11.80 16.59
N CYS A 35 -13.68 12.88 15.85
CA CYS A 35 -12.56 13.78 16.12
C CYS A 35 -12.85 14.79 17.23
N GLU A 36 -14.07 14.85 17.77
CA GLU A 36 -14.55 15.90 18.70
C GLU A 36 -14.47 17.30 18.07
N LEU A 37 -14.76 17.40 16.79
CA LEU A 37 -14.73 18.62 16.00
C LEU A 37 -16.13 18.99 15.51
N THR A 38 -16.34 20.28 15.26
CA THR A 38 -17.48 20.72 14.47
C THR A 38 -17.24 20.47 12.98
N LYS A 39 -18.31 20.25 12.21
CA LYS A 39 -18.20 20.09 10.76
C LYS A 39 -17.48 21.27 10.04
N PRO A 40 -17.73 22.54 10.41
CA PRO A 40 -16.95 23.65 9.88
C PRO A 40 -15.46 23.58 10.21
N ALA A 41 -15.08 23.11 11.42
CA ALA A 41 -13.68 22.93 11.80
C ALA A 41 -13.01 21.82 10.96
N LEU A 42 -13.71 20.74 10.67
CA LEU A 42 -13.20 19.70 9.76
C LEU A 42 -13.02 20.26 8.34
N TYR A 43 -13.99 21.01 7.81
CA TYR A 43 -13.88 21.64 6.49
C TYR A 43 -12.79 22.70 6.36
N TYR A 44 -12.34 23.25 7.46
CA TYR A 44 -11.16 24.10 7.47
C TYR A 44 -9.88 23.33 7.09
N HIS A 45 -9.78 22.04 7.48
CA HIS A 45 -8.65 21.18 7.15
C HIS A 45 -8.80 20.48 5.79
N PHE A 46 -10.02 20.03 5.48
CA PHE A 46 -10.31 19.25 4.27
C PHE A 46 -11.64 19.69 3.66
N LYS A 47 -11.62 20.09 2.40
CA LYS A 47 -12.80 20.63 1.70
C LYS A 47 -13.99 19.67 1.64
N ASN A 48 -13.73 18.37 1.58
CA ASN A 48 -14.71 17.29 1.42
C ASN A 48 -14.09 15.94 1.83
N LYS A 49 -14.87 14.87 1.75
CA LYS A 49 -14.40 13.50 2.04
C LYS A 49 -13.30 13.03 1.11
N SER A 50 -13.37 13.39 -0.18
CA SER A 50 -12.32 13.10 -1.15
C SER A 50 -10.98 13.79 -0.78
N GLY A 51 -11.03 15.04 -0.29
CA GLY A 51 -9.84 15.75 0.20
C GLY A 51 -9.21 15.09 1.43
N ILE A 52 -10.00 14.42 2.29
CA ILE A 52 -9.47 13.60 3.39
C ILE A 52 -8.74 12.39 2.82
N LEU A 53 -9.33 11.71 1.84
CA LEU A 53 -8.72 10.56 1.18
C LEU A 53 -7.41 10.93 0.48
N GLU A 54 -7.39 12.03 -0.27
CA GLU A 54 -6.16 12.58 -0.87
C GLU A 54 -5.11 12.90 0.20
N GLY A 55 -5.54 13.47 1.34
CA GLY A 55 -4.65 13.72 2.48
C GLY A 55 -4.08 12.45 3.10
N ILE A 56 -4.85 11.35 3.14
CA ILE A 56 -4.35 10.03 3.57
C ILE A 56 -3.27 9.53 2.60
N MET A 57 -3.54 9.60 1.28
CA MET A 57 -2.55 9.17 0.28
C MET A 57 -1.25 9.97 0.39
N GLN A 58 -1.33 11.29 0.46
CA GLN A 58 -0.16 12.16 0.59
C GLN A 58 0.62 11.94 1.88
N GLN A 59 -0.07 11.71 3.00
CA GLN A 59 0.57 11.57 4.30
C GLN A 59 1.23 10.21 4.50
N TYR A 60 0.60 9.14 4.01
CA TYR A 60 1.00 7.77 4.35
C TYR A 60 1.51 6.97 3.15
N ILE A 61 1.01 7.21 1.94
CA ILE A 61 1.37 6.39 0.78
C ILE A 61 2.50 7.00 -0.05
N ASP A 62 2.49 8.32 -0.29
CA ASP A 62 3.59 8.98 -1.02
C ASP A 62 4.97 8.69 -0.40
N PRO A 63 5.18 8.79 0.93
CA PRO A 63 6.46 8.45 1.56
C PRO A 63 6.86 6.98 1.34
N VAL A 64 5.89 6.06 1.38
CA VAL A 64 6.14 4.63 1.14
C VAL A 64 6.60 4.40 -0.30
N VAL A 65 5.95 5.03 -1.29
CA VAL A 65 6.36 4.93 -2.70
C VAL A 65 7.79 5.44 -2.91
N VAL A 66 8.15 6.56 -2.28
CA VAL A 66 9.52 7.09 -2.32
C VAL A 66 10.51 6.08 -1.73
N LYS A 67 10.21 5.55 -0.54
CA LYS A 67 11.06 4.57 0.16
C LYS A 67 11.23 3.28 -0.65
N LEU A 68 10.15 2.76 -1.23
CA LEU A 68 10.20 1.58 -2.11
C LEU A 68 11.12 1.79 -3.32
N ARG A 69 11.06 2.97 -3.93
CA ARG A 69 11.94 3.33 -5.06
C ARG A 69 13.40 3.42 -4.62
N GLU A 70 13.68 4.02 -3.46
CA GLU A 70 15.03 4.15 -2.91
C GLU A 70 15.66 2.79 -2.60
N VAL A 71 14.93 1.88 -1.94
CA VAL A 71 15.48 0.56 -1.59
C VAL A 71 15.77 -0.28 -2.84
N VAL A 72 14.96 -0.18 -3.89
CA VAL A 72 15.20 -0.85 -5.17
C VAL A 72 16.42 -0.25 -5.89
N ASN A 73 16.52 1.08 -5.96
CA ASN A 73 17.64 1.75 -6.63
C ASN A 73 18.98 1.50 -5.96
N ASN A 74 18.99 1.27 -4.64
CA ASN A 74 20.20 1.02 -3.85
C ASN A 74 20.55 -0.48 -3.74
N SER A 75 19.77 -1.36 -4.36
CA SER A 75 20.02 -2.80 -4.35
C SER A 75 21.16 -3.19 -5.29
N SER A 76 21.95 -4.17 -4.90
CA SER A 76 23.18 -4.59 -5.61
C SER A 76 22.93 -5.67 -6.66
N SER A 77 21.81 -6.41 -6.56
CA SER A 77 21.48 -7.51 -7.46
C SER A 77 19.96 -7.57 -7.70
N PHE A 78 19.56 -8.41 -8.65
CA PHE A 78 18.13 -8.71 -8.90
C PHE A 78 17.45 -9.30 -7.66
N GLU A 79 18.09 -10.28 -7.02
CA GLU A 79 17.55 -10.92 -5.82
C GLU A 79 17.46 -9.93 -4.66
N ASP A 80 18.50 -9.12 -4.42
CA ASP A 80 18.47 -8.05 -3.41
C ASP A 80 17.32 -7.06 -3.66
N SER A 81 17.06 -6.72 -4.93
CA SER A 81 15.97 -5.81 -5.27
C SER A 81 14.61 -6.37 -4.88
N LEU A 82 14.37 -7.67 -5.11
CA LEU A 82 13.13 -8.33 -4.72
C LEU A 82 12.99 -8.40 -3.18
N HIS A 83 14.06 -8.80 -2.48
CA HIS A 83 14.07 -8.87 -1.02
C HIS A 83 13.88 -7.50 -0.37
N ASN A 84 14.64 -6.49 -0.78
CA ASN A 84 14.56 -5.15 -0.21
C ASN A 84 13.20 -4.49 -0.45
N PHE A 85 12.64 -4.66 -1.68
CA PHE A 85 11.29 -4.23 -1.97
C PHE A 85 10.27 -4.91 -1.07
N ALA A 86 10.29 -6.25 -0.99
CA ALA A 86 9.32 -7.02 -0.23
C ALA A 86 9.39 -6.71 1.28
N TYR A 87 10.60 -6.64 1.85
CA TYR A 87 10.78 -6.25 3.25
C TYR A 87 10.23 -4.86 3.54
N CYS A 88 10.55 -3.88 2.70
CA CYS A 88 10.05 -2.52 2.85
C CYS A 88 8.52 -2.49 2.74
N TYR A 89 7.95 -3.11 1.71
CA TYR A 89 6.51 -3.14 1.47
C TYR A 89 5.74 -3.80 2.61
N VAL A 90 6.22 -4.95 3.09
CA VAL A 90 5.62 -5.68 4.21
C VAL A 90 5.75 -4.91 5.52
N SER A 91 6.92 -4.32 5.81
CA SER A 91 7.14 -3.53 7.02
C SER A 91 6.19 -2.34 7.10
N GLU A 92 6.11 -1.55 6.04
CA GLU A 92 5.22 -0.38 5.95
C GLU A 92 3.73 -0.78 6.08
N GLY A 93 3.33 -1.87 5.42
CA GLY A 93 1.96 -2.40 5.53
C GLY A 93 1.62 -2.90 6.93
N CYS A 94 2.56 -3.57 7.62
CA CYS A 94 2.38 -4.04 9.00
C CYS A 94 2.37 -2.89 10.02
N GLU A 95 3.12 -1.81 9.78
CA GLU A 95 3.12 -0.63 10.65
C GLU A 95 1.80 0.15 10.55
N ASN A 96 1.18 0.17 9.37
CA ASN A 96 -0.08 0.87 9.09
C ASN A 96 -1.16 -0.12 8.62
N LEU A 97 -1.39 -1.17 9.41
CA LEU A 97 -2.17 -2.34 8.99
C LEU A 97 -3.61 -2.01 8.58
N HIS A 98 -4.33 -1.17 9.35
CA HIS A 98 -5.71 -0.79 8.99
C HIS A 98 -5.75 0.00 7.69
N LEU A 99 -4.78 0.87 7.45
CA LEU A 99 -4.63 1.55 6.17
C LEU A 99 -4.38 0.54 5.04
N TYR A 100 -3.43 -0.39 5.22
CA TYR A 100 -3.15 -1.42 4.23
C TYR A 100 -4.39 -2.26 3.88
N LEU A 101 -5.12 -2.75 4.90
CA LEU A 101 -6.33 -3.55 4.71
C LEU A 101 -7.46 -2.73 4.06
N MET A 102 -7.62 -1.47 4.45
CA MET A 102 -8.53 -0.54 3.79
C MET A 102 -8.23 -0.44 2.29
N LEU A 103 -6.96 -0.23 1.93
CA LEU A 103 -6.54 -0.13 0.53
C LEU A 103 -6.77 -1.45 -0.23
N MET A 104 -6.48 -2.60 0.38
CA MET A 104 -6.69 -3.92 -0.22
C MET A 104 -8.17 -4.21 -0.48
N THR A 105 -9.06 -3.88 0.47
CA THR A 105 -10.50 -4.09 0.28
C THR A 105 -11.10 -3.15 -0.78
N MET A 106 -10.55 -1.96 -0.89
CA MET A 106 -11.06 -0.90 -1.77
C MET A 106 -10.44 -0.91 -3.18
N GLN A 107 -9.38 -1.68 -3.42
CA GLN A 107 -8.74 -1.80 -4.76
C GLN A 107 -9.70 -2.33 -5.84
N TYR A 108 -10.77 -3.03 -5.43
CA TYR A 108 -11.81 -3.53 -6.32
C TYR A 108 -13.02 -2.60 -6.42
N SER A 109 -12.91 -1.36 -5.92
CA SER A 109 -13.95 -0.35 -6.07
C SER A 109 -14.28 -0.08 -7.54
N PRO A 110 -15.52 0.29 -7.86
CA PRO A 110 -15.91 0.57 -9.24
C PRO A 110 -14.94 1.58 -9.90
N PRO A 111 -14.59 1.37 -11.18
CA PRO A 111 -13.86 2.37 -11.95
C PRO A 111 -14.57 3.73 -11.85
N MET A 112 -13.83 4.83 -11.78
CA MET A 112 -14.37 6.20 -11.63
C MET A 112 -14.93 6.54 -10.24
N SER A 113 -14.90 5.64 -9.25
CA SER A 113 -15.18 6.04 -7.87
C SER A 113 -14.11 7.03 -7.35
N GLU A 114 -14.47 7.86 -6.37
CA GLU A 114 -13.52 8.79 -5.74
C GLU A 114 -12.29 8.06 -5.20
N PHE A 115 -12.50 6.89 -4.60
CA PHE A 115 -11.42 6.06 -4.10
C PHE A 115 -10.52 5.54 -5.22
N ASN A 116 -11.09 4.96 -6.28
CA ASN A 116 -10.30 4.45 -7.39
C ASN A 116 -9.43 5.55 -8.01
N ASN A 117 -10.01 6.74 -8.22
CA ASN A 117 -9.28 7.88 -8.77
C ASN A 117 -8.10 8.33 -7.88
N ALA A 118 -8.28 8.34 -6.55
CA ALA A 118 -7.21 8.71 -5.62
C ALA A 118 -6.12 7.63 -5.52
N PHE A 119 -6.48 6.34 -5.64
CA PHE A 119 -5.60 5.22 -5.36
C PHE A 119 -4.86 4.68 -6.60
N ILE A 120 -5.46 4.75 -7.80
CA ILE A 120 -4.93 4.11 -9.01
C ILE A 120 -3.52 4.60 -9.38
N HIS A 121 -3.23 5.88 -9.13
CA HIS A 121 -1.91 6.44 -9.38
C HIS A 121 -0.83 5.73 -8.54
N HIS A 122 -1.07 5.55 -7.25
CA HIS A 122 -0.14 4.91 -6.32
C HIS A 122 0.07 3.43 -6.65
N CYS A 123 -1.00 2.70 -6.98
CA CYS A 123 -0.91 1.33 -7.48
C CYS A 123 -0.03 1.23 -8.74
N THR A 124 -0.21 2.18 -9.67
CA THR A 124 0.58 2.22 -10.90
C THR A 124 2.06 2.50 -10.61
N GLU A 125 2.35 3.44 -9.71
CA GLU A 125 3.71 3.76 -9.28
C GLU A 125 4.40 2.55 -8.63
N ILE A 126 3.74 1.87 -7.68
CA ILE A 126 4.27 0.67 -7.01
C ILE A 126 4.51 -0.44 -8.04
N ASN A 127 3.57 -0.68 -8.96
CA ASN A 127 3.75 -1.67 -10.03
C ASN A 127 4.92 -1.31 -10.95
N ASN A 128 5.11 -0.03 -11.29
CA ASN A 128 6.23 0.43 -12.10
C ASN A 128 7.58 0.24 -11.40
N ILE A 129 7.64 0.43 -10.07
CA ILE A 129 8.85 0.15 -9.28
C ILE A 129 9.20 -1.32 -9.39
N VAL A 130 8.26 -2.24 -9.14
CA VAL A 130 8.52 -3.69 -9.27
C VAL A 130 8.85 -4.07 -10.71
N LYS A 131 8.12 -3.53 -11.69
CA LYS A 131 8.41 -3.77 -13.10
C LYS A 131 9.84 -3.36 -13.49
N SER A 132 10.37 -2.28 -12.91
CA SER A 132 11.75 -1.85 -13.17
C SER A 132 12.79 -2.87 -12.71
N ILE A 133 12.53 -3.63 -11.64
CA ILE A 133 13.40 -4.73 -11.17
C ILE A 133 13.55 -5.77 -12.29
N PHE A 134 12.43 -6.19 -12.90
CA PHE A 134 12.45 -7.18 -13.99
C PHE A 134 13.02 -6.63 -15.29
N ILE A 135 12.80 -5.34 -15.59
CA ILE A 135 13.41 -4.67 -16.76
C ILE A 135 14.93 -4.70 -16.64
N ASN A 136 15.46 -4.36 -15.46
CA ASN A 136 16.90 -4.33 -15.22
C ASN A 136 17.53 -5.73 -15.25
N ALA A 137 16.75 -6.77 -14.97
CA ALA A 137 17.21 -8.18 -14.98
C ALA A 137 17.09 -8.88 -16.34
N ARG A 138 16.65 -8.22 -17.42
CA ARG A 138 16.46 -8.85 -18.75
C ARG A 138 17.66 -9.61 -19.26
N GLY A 139 18.87 -9.10 -18.99
CA GLY A 139 20.11 -9.75 -19.41
C GLY A 139 20.50 -10.99 -18.60
N LEU A 140 19.94 -11.14 -17.40
CA LEU A 140 20.21 -12.23 -16.47
C LEU A 140 19.20 -13.38 -16.61
N LEU A 141 17.97 -13.07 -16.98
CA LEU A 141 16.84 -13.97 -16.98
C LEU A 141 16.42 -14.27 -18.42
N GLY A 142 16.88 -15.39 -18.96
CA GLY A 142 16.85 -15.73 -20.38
C GLY A 142 15.49 -15.69 -21.10
N ASN A 143 14.36 -15.58 -20.40
CA ASN A 143 13.02 -15.53 -20.99
C ASN A 143 12.14 -14.41 -20.43
N MET A 144 12.74 -13.28 -20.09
CA MET A 144 12.03 -12.16 -19.43
C MET A 144 11.42 -11.18 -20.45
N ASN A 145 11.97 -11.05 -21.63
CA ASN A 145 11.63 -10.01 -22.59
C ASN A 145 10.13 -9.98 -22.94
N GLY A 146 9.47 -8.88 -22.62
CA GLY A 146 8.03 -8.66 -22.81
C GLY A 146 7.13 -9.24 -21.70
N ARG A 147 7.69 -9.88 -20.65
CA ARG A 147 6.94 -10.50 -19.54
C ARG A 147 7.09 -9.76 -18.22
N GLU A 148 7.77 -8.64 -18.21
CA GLU A 148 8.11 -7.87 -17.00
C GLU A 148 6.85 -7.45 -16.22
N ASN A 149 5.82 -7.03 -16.93
CA ASN A 149 4.55 -6.66 -16.30
C ASN A 149 3.85 -7.85 -15.65
N GLN A 150 3.88 -9.02 -16.30
CA GLN A 150 3.30 -10.26 -15.76
C GLN A 150 4.00 -10.66 -14.47
N PHE A 151 5.33 -10.65 -14.43
CA PHE A 151 6.09 -11.00 -13.23
C PHE A 151 5.89 -9.96 -12.11
N ALA A 152 5.86 -8.68 -12.43
CA ALA A 152 5.58 -7.63 -11.46
C ALA A 152 4.20 -7.81 -10.80
N THR A 153 3.17 -8.05 -11.59
CA THR A 153 1.81 -8.29 -11.10
C THR A 153 1.74 -9.56 -10.24
N THR A 154 2.39 -10.65 -10.68
CA THR A 154 2.42 -11.92 -9.91
C THR A 154 3.14 -11.72 -8.57
N PHE A 155 4.29 -11.04 -8.57
CA PHE A 155 5.08 -10.78 -7.38
C PHE A 155 4.30 -9.93 -6.35
N LEU A 156 3.70 -8.83 -6.79
CA LEU A 156 2.88 -7.98 -5.93
C LEU A 156 1.64 -8.71 -5.40
N GLY A 157 0.94 -9.44 -6.26
CA GLY A 157 -0.23 -10.21 -5.87
C GLY A 157 0.10 -11.27 -4.83
N MET A 158 1.21 -11.98 -4.99
CA MET A 158 1.67 -13.00 -4.06
C MET A 158 1.99 -12.39 -2.68
N ILE A 159 2.79 -11.34 -2.61
CA ILE A 159 3.15 -10.69 -1.34
C ILE A 159 1.91 -10.10 -0.68
N GLY A 160 1.08 -9.39 -1.45
CA GLY A 160 -0.13 -8.74 -0.92
C GLY A 160 -1.13 -9.75 -0.35
N PHE A 161 -1.31 -10.89 -1.03
CA PHE A 161 -2.22 -11.93 -0.54
C PHE A 161 -1.69 -12.61 0.72
N HIS A 162 -0.40 -12.92 0.79
CA HIS A 162 0.19 -13.46 2.02
C HIS A 162 0.10 -12.49 3.20
N MET A 163 0.30 -11.19 2.99
CA MET A 163 0.09 -10.21 4.06
C MET A 163 -1.36 -10.23 4.58
N TYR A 164 -2.34 -10.35 3.68
CA TYR A 164 -3.75 -10.45 4.05
C TYR A 164 -4.04 -11.72 4.85
N GLU A 165 -3.53 -12.89 4.44
CA GLU A 165 -3.69 -14.17 5.16
C GLU A 165 -3.06 -14.12 6.56
N TYR A 166 -1.81 -13.67 6.68
CA TYR A 166 -1.15 -13.52 7.98
C TYR A 166 -1.93 -12.67 8.97
N HIS A 167 -2.64 -11.66 8.47
CA HIS A 167 -3.49 -10.86 9.35
C HIS A 167 -4.77 -11.60 9.76
N SER A 168 -5.38 -12.38 8.88
CA SER A 168 -6.64 -13.10 9.16
C SER A 168 -6.49 -14.25 10.16
N GLU A 169 -5.31 -14.85 10.25
CA GLU A 169 -5.04 -16.03 11.08
C GLU A 169 -4.69 -15.75 12.54
N LYS A 170 -4.70 -14.50 13.00
CA LYS A 170 -4.25 -14.07 14.36
C LYS A 170 -2.79 -14.45 14.67
N GLU A 171 -2.02 -14.79 13.67
CA GLU A 171 -0.60 -15.10 13.77
C GLU A 171 0.24 -13.83 13.97
N PRO A 172 1.48 -13.96 14.51
CA PRO A 172 2.37 -12.82 14.64
C PRO A 172 2.64 -12.19 13.27
N LYS A 173 2.88 -10.87 13.27
CA LYS A 173 3.21 -10.06 12.07
C LYS A 173 4.13 -10.82 11.12
N MET A 174 3.82 -10.77 9.82
CA MET A 174 4.66 -11.36 8.78
C MET A 174 6.12 -10.91 8.97
N ASN A 175 6.98 -11.85 9.34
CA ASN A 175 8.37 -11.58 9.69
C ASN A 175 9.30 -11.78 8.47
N LYS A 176 10.58 -11.45 8.65
CA LYS A 176 11.59 -11.58 7.60
C LYS A 176 11.66 -12.99 7.01
N SER A 177 11.61 -14.03 7.86
CA SER A 177 11.69 -15.43 7.41
C SER A 177 10.50 -15.81 6.52
N ALA A 178 9.29 -15.31 6.82
CA ALA A 178 8.12 -15.54 5.98
C ALA A 178 8.28 -14.86 4.61
N VAL A 179 8.81 -13.64 4.58
CA VAL A 179 9.11 -12.94 3.33
C VAL A 179 10.15 -13.69 2.50
N ASP A 180 11.23 -14.18 3.14
CA ASP A 180 12.26 -14.98 2.46
C ASP A 180 11.69 -16.25 1.83
N MET A 181 10.81 -16.98 2.54
CA MET A 181 10.16 -18.18 1.99
C MET A 181 9.29 -17.86 0.76
N ILE A 182 8.54 -16.77 0.80
CA ILE A 182 7.70 -16.34 -0.33
C ILE A 182 8.56 -15.98 -1.55
N ILE A 183 9.66 -15.26 -1.34
CA ILE A 183 10.57 -14.89 -2.43
C ILE A 183 11.26 -16.13 -2.98
N HIS A 184 11.71 -17.04 -2.12
CA HIS A 184 12.29 -18.31 -2.55
C HIS A 184 11.31 -19.11 -3.43
N GLN A 185 10.04 -19.21 -3.01
CA GLN A 185 8.99 -19.85 -3.81
C GLN A 185 8.77 -19.15 -5.14
N PHE A 186 8.80 -17.82 -5.18
CA PHE A 186 8.65 -17.06 -6.42
C PHE A 186 9.80 -17.32 -7.41
N LEU A 187 11.03 -17.35 -6.90
CA LEU A 187 12.23 -17.51 -7.74
C LEU A 187 12.40 -18.95 -8.26
N HIS A 188 12.06 -19.95 -7.46
CA HIS A 188 12.35 -21.36 -7.73
C HIS A 188 11.11 -22.19 -8.07
N GLY A 189 9.91 -21.70 -7.74
CA GLY A 189 8.67 -22.43 -7.99
C GLY A 189 8.48 -23.66 -7.10
N ILE A 190 7.56 -24.58 -7.50
CA ILE A 190 7.21 -25.77 -6.73
C ILE A 190 8.07 -27.00 -7.08
N TYR A 191 8.94 -26.88 -8.06
CA TYR A 191 9.79 -27.98 -8.55
C TYR A 191 11.26 -27.85 -8.16
N SER A 192 11.58 -26.95 -7.24
CA SER A 192 12.96 -26.71 -6.75
C SER A 192 13.26 -27.50 -5.49
#